data_f52e7d9c8acf7630f66340c27d88a4db
#
_entry.id   f52e7d9c8acf7630f66340c27d88a4db
#
_cell.length_a   1.000
_cell.length_b   1.000
_cell.length_c   1.000
_cell.angle_alpha   90.00
_cell.angle_beta   90.00
_cell.angle_gamma   90.00
#
_symmetry.space_group_name_H-M   'P 1'
#
loop_
_entity.id
_entity.type
_entity.pdbx_description
1 polymer ?
#
loop_
_entity_poly.entity_id
_entity_poly.type
_entity_poly.pdbx_seq_one_letter_code
_entity_poly.pdbx_strand_id
1 'polypeptide(L)'
;MNLSNPELVVSTTRKMDMLSKQLYVQSNSLEELITLGKNQEERSKCIPAIQPIANKDLKRTASGYGVRIDPIYRTPRFHSGMDFSAKVGTEVYATGDGVVTFAAWKQGYGNCLMINHGHGFQTLYGHLSKF
;
A
#
# COMPACT_ATOMS: atom_id res chain seq x y z
N MET A 1 39.93 -29.96 48.45
CA MET A 1 40.04 -28.84 47.51
C MET A 1 38.79 -27.97 47.66
N ASN A 2 38.93 -26.82 48.29
CA ASN A 2 37.81 -25.95 48.59
C ASN A 2 37.68 -24.90 47.44
N LEU A 3 36.82 -25.18 46.48
CA LEU A 3 36.63 -24.37 45.27
C LEU A 3 35.48 -23.33 45.43
N SER A 4 35.34 -22.77 46.62
CA SER A 4 34.38 -21.68 46.80
C SER A 4 35.10 -20.34 46.88
N ASN A 5 35.25 -19.68 45.72
CA ASN A 5 35.54 -18.25 45.69
C ASN A 5 34.19 -17.52 45.67
N PRO A 6 33.68 -17.06 46.80
CA PRO A 6 32.34 -16.45 46.90
C PRO A 6 32.22 -15.18 46.03
N GLU A 7 33.29 -14.45 45.85
CA GLU A 7 33.30 -13.27 44.99
C GLU A 7 33.10 -13.61 43.51
N LEU A 8 33.72 -14.72 43.05
CA LEU A 8 33.52 -15.18 41.69
C LEU A 8 32.08 -15.63 41.46
N VAL A 9 31.50 -16.36 42.41
CA VAL A 9 30.09 -16.80 42.32
C VAL A 9 29.16 -15.60 42.24
N VAL A 10 29.31 -14.62 43.13
CA VAL A 10 28.47 -13.40 43.12
C VAL A 10 28.64 -12.61 41.83
N SER A 11 29.86 -12.44 41.35
CA SER A 11 30.10 -11.69 40.11
C SER A 11 29.53 -12.40 38.90
N THR A 12 29.61 -13.73 38.84
CA THR A 12 29.05 -14.58 37.77
C THR A 12 27.53 -14.51 37.77
N THR A 13 26.90 -14.63 38.94
CA THR A 13 25.45 -14.53 39.10
C THR A 13 24.94 -13.15 38.60
N ARG A 14 25.60 -12.07 39.01
CA ARG A 14 25.25 -10.72 38.52
C ARG A 14 25.36 -10.60 37.01
N LYS A 15 26.41 -11.13 36.39
CA LYS A 15 26.56 -11.15 34.93
C LYS A 15 25.47 -11.96 34.26
N MET A 16 25.10 -13.11 34.79
CA MET A 16 23.98 -13.93 34.29
C MET A 16 22.65 -13.18 34.36
N ASP A 17 22.36 -12.49 35.47
CA ASP A 17 21.17 -11.71 35.64
C ASP A 17 21.10 -10.53 34.61
N MET A 18 22.25 -9.88 34.40
CA MET A 18 22.34 -8.81 33.39
C MET A 18 22.10 -9.34 31.97
N LEU A 19 22.74 -10.48 31.63
CA LEU A 19 22.57 -11.12 30.32
C LEU A 19 21.13 -11.58 30.11
N SER A 20 20.50 -12.18 31.12
CA SER A 20 19.09 -12.59 31.04
C SER A 20 18.17 -11.43 30.81
N LYS A 21 18.39 -10.30 31.49
CA LYS A 21 17.62 -9.06 31.26
C LYS A 21 17.84 -8.50 29.86
N GLN A 22 19.09 -8.49 29.38
CA GLN A 22 19.40 -8.03 28.02
C GLN A 22 18.75 -8.93 26.97
N LEU A 23 18.81 -10.25 27.11
CA LEU A 23 18.15 -11.21 26.21
C LEU A 23 16.64 -10.98 26.18
N TYR A 24 16.01 -10.78 27.32
CA TYR A 24 14.57 -10.51 27.39
C TYR A 24 14.19 -9.23 26.62
N VAL A 25 14.92 -8.14 26.85
CA VAL A 25 14.68 -6.87 26.16
C VAL A 25 14.91 -7.02 24.64
N GLN A 26 15.98 -7.70 24.23
CA GLN A 26 16.28 -7.93 22.82
C GLN A 26 15.23 -8.82 22.15
N SER A 27 14.75 -9.86 22.83
CA SER A 27 13.70 -10.74 22.32
C SER A 27 12.40 -9.96 22.06
N ASN A 28 11.97 -9.15 23.03
CA ASN A 28 10.78 -8.31 22.87
C ASN A 28 10.94 -7.29 21.72
N SER A 29 12.09 -6.67 21.62
CA SER A 29 12.37 -5.72 20.52
C SER A 29 12.36 -6.42 19.14
N LEU A 30 12.85 -7.64 19.07
CA LEU A 30 12.82 -8.43 17.83
C LEU A 30 11.38 -8.82 17.43
N GLU A 31 10.55 -9.21 18.37
CA GLU A 31 9.13 -9.52 18.13
C GLU A 31 8.38 -8.29 17.63
N GLU A 32 8.66 -7.12 18.21
CA GLU A 32 8.08 -5.85 17.73
C GLU A 32 8.50 -5.54 16.30
N LEU A 33 9.78 -5.68 15.97
CA LEU A 33 10.30 -5.47 14.61
C LEU A 33 9.66 -6.44 13.60
N ILE A 34 9.48 -7.71 13.95
CA ILE A 34 8.81 -8.70 13.09
C ILE A 34 7.37 -8.27 12.84
N THR A 35 6.67 -7.82 13.86
CA THR A 35 5.27 -7.36 13.75
C THR A 35 5.16 -6.12 12.86
N LEU A 36 6.04 -5.15 13.06
CA LEU A 36 6.12 -3.95 12.22
C LEU A 36 6.44 -4.30 10.76
N GLY A 37 7.35 -5.24 10.53
CA GLY A 37 7.71 -5.71 9.19
C GLY A 37 6.52 -6.35 8.46
N LYS A 38 5.75 -7.22 9.13
CA LYS A 38 4.54 -7.83 8.57
C LYS A 38 3.48 -6.78 8.23
N ASN A 39 3.22 -5.86 9.15
CA ASN A 39 2.26 -4.77 8.93
C ASN A 39 2.66 -3.88 7.74
N GLN A 40 3.95 -3.63 7.56
CA GLN A 40 4.47 -2.85 6.44
C GLN A 40 4.32 -3.60 5.11
N GLU A 41 4.52 -4.91 5.10
CA GLU A 41 4.29 -5.74 3.91
C GLU A 41 2.82 -5.70 3.47
N GLU A 42 1.89 -5.93 4.40
CA GLU A 42 0.44 -5.86 4.13
C GLU A 42 0.03 -4.47 3.62
N ARG A 43 0.50 -3.42 4.29
CA ARG A 43 0.26 -2.04 3.85
C ARG A 43 0.77 -1.78 2.44
N SER A 44 1.93 -2.32 2.08
CA SER A 44 2.52 -2.13 0.75
C SER A 44 1.67 -2.73 -0.37
N LYS A 45 0.99 -3.85 -0.14
CA LYS A 45 0.06 -4.46 -1.09
C LYS A 45 -1.18 -3.59 -1.36
N CYS A 46 -1.58 -2.80 -0.36
CA CYS A 46 -2.74 -1.92 -0.45
C CYS A 46 -2.43 -0.55 -1.10
N ILE A 47 -1.16 -0.20 -1.27
CA ILE A 47 -0.79 1.06 -1.92
C ILE A 47 -1.05 0.95 -3.43
N PRO A 48 -1.87 1.86 -4.03
CA PRO A 48 -2.12 1.85 -5.47
C PRO A 48 -0.87 2.28 -6.24
N ALA A 49 0.00 1.33 -6.58
CA ALA A 49 1.32 1.60 -7.15
C ALA A 49 1.50 1.11 -8.59
N ILE A 50 0.59 0.28 -9.11
CA ILE A 50 0.69 -0.27 -10.46
C ILE A 50 -0.22 0.46 -11.44
N GLN A 51 0.13 0.43 -12.73
CA GLN A 51 -0.69 0.98 -13.79
C GLN A 51 -1.93 0.09 -14.02
N PRO A 52 -3.15 0.68 -14.18
CA PRO A 52 -4.39 -0.11 -14.30
C PRO A 52 -4.55 -0.80 -15.67
N ILE A 53 -3.75 -0.46 -16.67
CA ILE A 53 -3.78 -1.06 -18.00
C ILE A 53 -2.39 -1.58 -18.36
N ALA A 54 -2.31 -2.80 -18.86
CA ALA A 54 -1.03 -3.37 -19.28
C ALA A 54 -0.40 -2.56 -20.43
N ASN A 55 0.91 -2.35 -20.40
CA ASN A 55 1.62 -1.53 -21.41
C ASN A 55 1.37 -1.98 -22.87
N LYS A 56 1.21 -3.29 -23.10
CA LYS A 56 0.90 -3.84 -24.43
C LYS A 56 -0.45 -3.39 -24.99
N ASP A 57 -1.40 -3.05 -24.12
CA ASP A 57 -2.77 -2.70 -24.48
C ASP A 57 -3.00 -1.18 -24.45
N LEU A 58 -2.05 -0.45 -23.87
CA LEU A 58 -2.09 1.00 -23.75
C LEU A 58 -1.69 1.65 -25.06
N LYS A 59 -2.61 2.37 -25.71
CA LYS A 59 -2.27 3.17 -26.89
C LYS A 59 -1.43 4.40 -26.52
N ARG A 60 -1.85 5.11 -25.47
CA ARG A 60 -1.15 6.27 -24.91
C ARG A 60 -1.78 6.66 -23.58
N THR A 61 -1.04 7.38 -22.75
CA THR A 61 -1.61 8.18 -21.66
C THR A 61 -2.26 9.42 -22.32
N ALA A 62 -3.57 9.52 -22.27
CA ALA A 62 -4.30 10.56 -22.99
C ALA A 62 -4.20 11.91 -22.30
N SER A 63 -4.27 11.93 -20.97
CA SER A 63 -4.15 13.15 -20.16
C SER A 63 -3.69 12.82 -18.74
N GLY A 64 -2.81 13.66 -18.19
CA GLY A 64 -2.28 13.56 -16.85
C GLY A 64 -3.11 14.31 -15.81
N TYR A 65 -2.68 14.21 -14.57
CA TYR A 65 -3.19 14.96 -13.42
C TYR A 65 -2.81 16.44 -13.53
N GLY A 66 -3.73 17.33 -13.16
CA GLY A 66 -3.46 18.76 -13.10
C GLY A 66 -4.46 19.62 -13.88
N VAL A 67 -4.15 20.92 -13.98
CA VAL A 67 -4.99 21.87 -14.73
C VAL A 67 -4.78 21.65 -16.22
N ARG A 68 -5.89 21.43 -16.94
CA ARG A 68 -5.90 21.32 -18.41
C ARG A 68 -7.07 22.10 -19.02
N ILE A 69 -6.98 22.39 -20.30
CA ILE A 69 -8.11 22.95 -21.03
C ILE A 69 -9.12 21.82 -21.29
N ASP A 70 -10.33 21.99 -20.78
CA ASP A 70 -11.42 21.05 -21.01
C ASP A 70 -11.74 21.00 -22.54
N PRO A 71 -11.74 19.80 -23.14
CA PRO A 71 -11.96 19.69 -24.59
C PRO A 71 -13.37 20.09 -25.03
N ILE A 72 -14.35 20.05 -24.12
CA ILE A 72 -15.74 20.39 -24.41
C ILE A 72 -16.00 21.89 -24.18
N TYR A 73 -15.64 22.37 -22.98
CA TYR A 73 -15.94 23.76 -22.57
C TYR A 73 -14.85 24.77 -22.92
N ARG A 74 -13.66 24.29 -23.34
CA ARG A 74 -12.47 25.11 -23.67
C ARG A 74 -12.01 26.03 -22.53
N THR A 75 -12.34 25.71 -21.31
CA THR A 75 -11.94 26.44 -20.11
C THR A 75 -10.92 25.66 -19.31
N PRO A 76 -10.04 26.32 -18.56
CA PRO A 76 -9.14 25.64 -17.65
C PRO A 76 -9.94 24.86 -16.59
N ARG A 77 -9.69 23.55 -16.48
CA ARG A 77 -10.33 22.67 -15.50
C ARG A 77 -9.29 21.75 -14.87
N PHE A 78 -9.41 21.55 -13.57
CA PHE A 78 -8.56 20.63 -12.85
C PHE A 78 -8.98 19.18 -13.10
N HIS A 79 -8.03 18.35 -13.53
CA HIS A 79 -8.20 16.93 -13.72
C HIS A 79 -7.56 16.18 -12.54
N SER A 80 -8.37 15.53 -11.72
CA SER A 80 -7.96 14.84 -10.49
C SER A 80 -7.51 13.40 -10.71
N GLY A 81 -7.24 13.01 -11.94
CA GLY A 81 -6.86 11.65 -12.29
C GLY A 81 -5.92 11.59 -13.49
N MET A 82 -5.73 10.37 -14.01
CA MET A 82 -5.00 10.10 -15.24
C MET A 82 -5.92 9.38 -16.22
N ASP A 83 -5.93 9.82 -17.47
CA ASP A 83 -6.68 9.18 -18.54
C ASP A 83 -5.76 8.21 -19.31
N PHE A 84 -6.21 6.98 -19.46
CA PHE A 84 -5.55 5.95 -20.25
C PHE A 84 -6.38 5.63 -21.49
N SER A 85 -5.78 5.68 -22.67
CA SER A 85 -6.46 5.39 -23.93
C SER A 85 -6.17 3.95 -24.36
N ALA A 86 -7.22 3.13 -24.44
CA ALA A 86 -7.16 1.75 -24.86
C ALA A 86 -8.37 1.39 -25.74
N LYS A 87 -8.38 0.17 -26.30
CA LYS A 87 -9.55 -0.34 -27.04
C LYS A 87 -10.66 -0.69 -26.07
N VAL A 88 -11.92 -0.60 -26.52
CA VAL A 88 -13.07 -1.11 -25.75
C VAL A 88 -12.90 -2.60 -25.52
N GLY A 89 -13.11 -3.06 -24.28
CA GLY A 89 -12.91 -4.43 -23.87
C GLY A 89 -11.50 -4.74 -23.33
N THR A 90 -10.59 -3.77 -23.33
CA THR A 90 -9.28 -3.92 -22.64
C THR A 90 -9.51 -4.12 -21.14
N GLU A 91 -8.79 -5.07 -20.57
CA GLU A 91 -8.85 -5.35 -19.13
C GLU A 91 -8.26 -4.18 -18.31
N VAL A 92 -8.96 -3.84 -17.24
CA VAL A 92 -8.56 -2.82 -16.28
C VAL A 92 -8.31 -3.50 -14.94
N TYR A 93 -7.12 -3.39 -14.43
CA TYR A 93 -6.68 -4.03 -13.19
C TYR A 93 -6.77 -3.07 -12.00
N ALA A 94 -7.09 -3.61 -10.82
CA ALA A 94 -6.94 -2.90 -9.57
C ALA A 94 -5.46 -2.55 -9.36
N THR A 95 -5.19 -1.32 -8.92
CA THR A 95 -3.81 -0.82 -8.75
C THR A 95 -3.17 -1.20 -7.42
N GLY A 96 -3.89 -1.87 -6.56
CA GLY A 96 -3.48 -2.44 -5.28
C GLY A 96 -4.59 -3.30 -4.71
N ASP A 97 -4.30 -4.04 -3.64
CA ASP A 97 -5.29 -4.85 -2.92
C ASP A 97 -6.33 -3.94 -2.25
N GLY A 98 -7.58 -4.37 -2.22
CA GLY A 98 -8.64 -3.57 -1.61
C GLY A 98 -10.03 -4.18 -1.74
N VAL A 99 -11.02 -3.47 -1.24
CA VAL A 99 -12.44 -3.88 -1.27
C VAL A 99 -13.23 -2.93 -2.16
N VAL A 100 -14.01 -3.49 -3.07
CA VAL A 100 -14.92 -2.71 -3.93
C VAL A 100 -16.02 -2.11 -3.05
N THR A 101 -16.11 -0.79 -3.05
CA THR A 101 -17.10 -0.03 -2.28
C THR A 101 -18.24 0.52 -3.15
N PHE A 102 -18.02 0.60 -4.45
CA PHE A 102 -19.01 1.08 -5.40
C PHE A 102 -18.79 0.45 -6.77
N ALA A 103 -19.85 -0.02 -7.42
CA ALA A 103 -19.83 -0.52 -8.78
C ALA A 103 -21.19 -0.23 -9.42
N ALA A 104 -21.32 0.93 -10.07
CA ALA A 104 -22.56 1.38 -10.73
C ALA A 104 -22.26 2.51 -11.72
N TRP A 105 -23.29 2.93 -12.46
CA TRP A 105 -23.23 4.13 -13.28
C TRP A 105 -23.19 5.40 -12.41
N LYS A 106 -22.29 6.32 -12.72
CA LYS A 106 -22.14 7.59 -12.02
C LYS A 106 -22.01 8.73 -13.04
N GLN A 107 -22.79 9.80 -12.84
CA GLN A 107 -22.74 10.97 -13.73
C GLN A 107 -21.32 11.53 -13.85
N GLY A 108 -20.88 11.78 -15.07
CA GLY A 108 -19.52 12.26 -15.37
C GLY A 108 -18.45 11.16 -15.45
N TYR A 109 -18.71 9.94 -14.96
CA TYR A 109 -17.78 8.82 -14.98
C TYR A 109 -18.29 7.58 -15.74
N GLY A 110 -19.57 7.57 -16.16
CA GLY A 110 -20.18 6.39 -16.79
C GLY A 110 -20.23 5.20 -15.84
N ASN A 111 -20.00 3.99 -16.35
CA ASN A 111 -19.77 2.82 -15.49
C ASN A 111 -18.50 3.06 -14.68
N CYS A 112 -18.67 3.05 -13.38
CA CYS A 112 -17.63 3.46 -12.44
C CYS A 112 -17.49 2.44 -11.32
N LEU A 113 -16.25 2.13 -10.98
CA LEU A 113 -15.89 1.24 -9.88
C LEU A 113 -14.97 2.00 -8.91
N MET A 114 -15.24 1.86 -7.61
CA MET A 114 -14.41 2.43 -6.55
C MET A 114 -13.89 1.32 -5.65
N ILE A 115 -12.60 1.38 -5.33
CA ILE A 115 -11.92 0.45 -4.44
C ILE A 115 -11.36 1.21 -3.25
N ASN A 116 -11.67 0.74 -2.05
CA ASN A 116 -11.02 1.17 -0.83
C ASN A 116 -9.87 0.20 -0.51
N HIS A 117 -8.66 0.72 -0.52
CA HIS A 117 -7.44 -0.04 -0.26
C HIS A 117 -7.04 -0.06 1.23
N GLY A 118 -7.83 0.59 2.09
CA GLY A 118 -7.43 0.83 3.47
C GLY A 118 -6.37 1.94 3.58
N HIS A 119 -5.90 2.20 4.78
CA HIS A 119 -4.86 3.18 5.08
C HIS A 119 -5.08 4.58 4.49
N GLY A 120 -6.33 4.96 4.19
CA GLY A 120 -6.69 6.24 3.58
C GLY A 120 -6.59 6.27 2.04
N PHE A 121 -6.24 5.17 1.38
CA PHE A 121 -6.17 5.10 -0.08
C PHE A 121 -7.49 4.64 -0.68
N GLN A 122 -7.92 5.32 -1.73
CA GLN A 122 -9.08 4.95 -2.53
C GLN A 122 -8.80 5.24 -4.00
N THR A 123 -9.22 4.33 -4.88
CA THR A 123 -9.13 4.53 -6.34
C THR A 123 -10.50 4.50 -6.99
N LEU A 124 -10.64 5.23 -8.09
CA LEU A 124 -11.83 5.28 -8.91
C LEU A 124 -11.46 4.97 -10.36
N TYR A 125 -12.18 4.04 -10.96
CA TYR A 125 -12.05 3.65 -12.38
C TYR A 125 -13.35 4.03 -13.08
N GLY A 126 -13.27 4.93 -14.05
CA GLY A 126 -14.42 5.40 -14.79
C GLY A 126 -14.43 4.96 -16.26
N HIS A 127 -15.56 5.19 -16.93
CA HIS A 127 -15.77 4.89 -18.35
C HIS A 127 -15.57 3.42 -18.72
N LEU A 128 -15.87 2.52 -17.79
CA LEU A 128 -15.78 1.08 -18.00
C LEU A 128 -16.90 0.62 -18.94
N SER A 129 -16.59 -0.34 -19.83
CA SER A 129 -17.58 -0.96 -20.72
C SER A 129 -18.48 -1.94 -19.95
N LYS A 130 -17.92 -2.62 -18.95
CA LYS A 130 -18.60 -3.53 -18.00
C LYS A 130 -17.79 -3.66 -16.71
N PHE A 131 -18.38 -4.22 -15.66
CA PHE A 131 -17.70 -4.59 -14.41
C PHE A 131 -17.16 -6.00 -14.47
#